data_9ec2438b84fe930331a3762ed7952399
#
_entry.id   9ec2438b84fe930331a3762ed7952399
#
_cell.length_a   1.000
_cell.length_b   1.000
_cell.length_c   1.000
_cell.angle_alpha   90.00
_cell.angle_beta   90.00
_cell.angle_gamma   90.00
#
_symmetry.space_group_name_H-M   'P 1'
#
loop_
_entity.id
_entity.type
_entity.pdbx_description
1 polymer ?
#
loop_
_entity_poly.entity_id
_entity_poly.type
_entity_poly.pdbx_seq_one_letter_code
_entity_poly.pdbx_strand_id
1 'polypeptide(L)'
;METELRYVMDAVRVIRRELDGEVPLIGFSGSPWTLACYMVEGGGSRNFSLIKAMAHNDPKALHRLLEVNTDAVIAYLAAQRAAGAQALQVFDTWGGVLSPAMYREFSLPYLARIARELERGAGDGRTPLILFGRGNGNYLGELADTGAEALGVDWLMDLNEAAKVTGGRVGLQGNLDPTVLYGAPDAIRREVRAVLDSYRDGNGGSREGHVFNLGHGMSPDMDPDHVAVLVEEVHAYSAR
;
A
#
# COMPACT_ATOMS: atom_id res chain seq x y z
N MET A 1 13.62 18.91 -0.33
CA MET A 1 13.78 17.48 -0.73
C MET A 1 15.19 17.22 -1.22
N GLU A 2 15.69 17.93 -2.21
CA GLU A 2 16.97 17.65 -2.86
C GLU A 2 18.21 17.81 -1.97
N THR A 3 18.14 18.58 -0.92
CA THR A 3 19.24 18.77 0.04
C THR A 3 19.17 17.77 1.19
N GLU A 4 18.07 17.77 1.94
CA GLU A 4 17.95 17.01 3.19
C GLU A 4 17.69 15.51 2.99
N LEU A 5 16.97 15.12 1.92
CA LEU A 5 16.61 13.73 1.61
C LEU A 5 17.36 13.19 0.39
N ARG A 6 18.45 13.84 -0.03
CA ARG A 6 19.26 13.40 -1.18
C ARG A 6 19.74 11.96 -1.02
N TYR A 7 20.14 11.57 0.17
CA TYR A 7 20.63 10.22 0.46
C TYR A 7 19.59 9.14 0.13
N VAL A 8 18.29 9.42 0.28
CA VAL A 8 17.22 8.48 -0.10
C VAL A 8 17.19 8.31 -1.63
N MET A 9 17.26 9.41 -2.37
CA MET A 9 17.26 9.37 -3.83
C MET A 9 18.52 8.71 -4.39
N ASP A 10 19.65 8.92 -3.75
CA ASP A 10 20.90 8.25 -4.10
C ASP A 10 20.81 6.73 -3.82
N ALA A 11 20.17 6.33 -2.70
CA ALA A 11 19.89 4.92 -2.41
C ALA A 11 18.96 4.28 -3.46
N VAL A 12 17.88 4.98 -3.86
CA VAL A 12 16.96 4.50 -4.92
C VAL A 12 17.74 4.27 -6.23
N ARG A 13 18.62 5.19 -6.63
CA ARG A 13 19.45 5.04 -7.85
C ARG A 13 20.38 3.83 -7.76
N VAL A 14 21.05 3.65 -6.61
CA VAL A 14 21.95 2.52 -6.39
C VAL A 14 21.18 1.21 -6.45
N ILE A 15 20.10 1.07 -5.69
CA ILE A 15 19.29 -0.15 -5.66
C ILE A 15 18.75 -0.46 -7.07
N ARG A 16 18.21 0.56 -7.79
CA ARG A 16 17.69 0.38 -9.15
C ARG A 16 18.76 -0.15 -10.11
N ARG A 17 20.00 0.33 -9.99
CA ARG A 17 21.13 -0.14 -10.79
C ARG A 17 21.53 -1.57 -10.43
N GLU A 18 21.64 -1.89 -9.12
CA GLU A 18 22.05 -3.21 -8.65
C GLU A 18 21.01 -4.31 -8.94
N LEU A 19 19.73 -3.95 -9.02
CA LEU A 19 18.67 -4.88 -9.43
C LEU A 19 18.73 -5.22 -10.94
N ASP A 20 19.45 -4.47 -11.74
CA ASP A 20 19.69 -4.69 -13.18
C ASP A 20 18.47 -5.13 -14.02
N GLY A 21 17.28 -4.75 -13.55
CA GLY A 21 16.01 -5.07 -14.23
C GLY A 21 15.39 -6.43 -13.87
N GLU A 22 16.01 -7.22 -13.00
CA GLU A 22 15.48 -8.52 -12.56
C GLU A 22 14.12 -8.40 -11.88
N VAL A 23 13.94 -7.35 -11.05
CA VAL A 23 12.66 -7.04 -10.40
C VAL A 23 12.40 -5.53 -10.40
N PRO A 24 11.12 -5.10 -10.42
CA PRO A 24 10.79 -3.68 -10.32
C PRO A 24 11.03 -3.14 -8.91
N LEU A 25 11.48 -1.89 -8.83
CA LEU A 25 11.67 -1.17 -7.58
C LEU A 25 10.43 -0.32 -7.27
N ILE A 26 9.84 -0.53 -6.10
CA ILE A 26 8.71 0.24 -5.59
C ILE A 26 9.23 1.33 -4.66
N GLY A 27 9.02 2.60 -5.02
CA GLY A 27 9.20 3.73 -4.11
C GLY A 27 7.96 3.89 -3.21
N PHE A 28 8.12 4.45 -2.01
CA PHE A 28 6.99 4.55 -1.09
C PHE A 28 7.02 5.76 -0.16
N SER A 29 5.85 6.04 0.43
CA SER A 29 5.67 6.99 1.52
C SER A 29 4.53 6.56 2.44
N GLY A 30 4.52 7.05 3.67
CA GLY A 30 3.31 7.06 4.49
C GLY A 30 2.24 7.98 3.89
N SER A 31 0.97 7.71 4.17
CA SER A 31 -0.12 8.63 3.83
C SER A 31 -0.06 9.91 4.67
N PRO A 32 -0.66 11.02 4.24
CA PRO A 32 -0.75 12.25 5.04
C PRO A 32 -1.31 12.01 6.43
N TRP A 33 -2.37 11.19 6.56
CA TRP A 33 -2.94 10.79 7.85
C TRP A 33 -1.95 9.97 8.70
N THR A 34 -1.34 8.94 8.14
CA THR A 34 -0.38 8.10 8.87
C THR A 34 0.82 8.91 9.37
N LEU A 35 1.34 9.82 8.55
CA LEU A 35 2.42 10.74 8.96
C LEU A 35 1.96 11.68 10.07
N ALA A 36 0.77 12.27 9.95
CA ALA A 36 0.18 13.12 10.97
C ALA A 36 -0.01 12.38 12.30
N CYS A 37 -0.41 11.09 12.26
CA CYS A 37 -0.48 10.25 13.45
C CYS A 37 0.85 10.22 14.20
N TYR A 38 1.95 9.91 13.52
CA TYR A 38 3.27 9.87 14.15
C TYR A 38 3.74 11.24 14.63
N MET A 39 3.46 12.31 13.88
CA MET A 39 3.83 13.67 14.26
C MET A 39 3.12 14.15 15.52
N VAL A 40 1.82 13.90 15.64
CA VAL A 40 1.00 14.37 16.76
C VAL A 40 1.18 13.49 18.00
N GLU A 41 1.29 12.17 17.82
CA GLU A 41 1.45 11.21 18.93
C GLU A 41 2.91 11.13 19.41
N GLY A 42 3.89 11.58 18.60
CA GLY A 42 5.32 11.45 18.91
C GLY A 42 5.88 10.04 18.67
N GLY A 43 5.12 9.16 18.06
CA GLY A 43 5.47 7.76 17.77
C GLY A 43 4.27 6.89 17.51
N GLY A 44 4.43 5.57 17.68
CA GLY A 44 3.31 4.63 17.63
C GLY A 44 2.37 4.82 18.82
N SER A 45 1.08 4.73 18.59
CA SER A 45 0.06 4.86 19.62
C SER A 45 -0.95 3.70 19.54
N ARG A 46 -1.46 3.29 20.69
CA ARG A 46 -2.49 2.24 20.76
C ARG A 46 -3.86 2.74 20.29
N ASN A 47 -4.18 3.99 20.64
CA ASN A 47 -5.53 4.55 20.46
C ASN A 47 -5.56 5.80 19.58
N PHE A 48 -4.40 6.39 19.27
CA PHE A 48 -4.28 7.65 18.51
C PHE A 48 -5.16 8.76 19.09
N SER A 49 -5.13 8.89 20.44
CA SER A 49 -6.06 9.75 21.18
C SER A 49 -5.77 11.23 20.98
N LEU A 50 -4.50 11.62 20.81
CA LEU A 50 -4.13 13.03 20.62
C LEU A 50 -4.58 13.54 19.27
N ILE A 51 -4.28 12.82 18.18
CA ILE A 51 -4.68 13.25 16.84
C ILE A 51 -6.20 13.17 16.66
N LYS A 52 -6.89 12.18 17.26
CA LYS A 52 -8.35 12.11 17.23
C LYS A 52 -8.98 13.25 18.03
N ALA A 53 -8.42 13.60 19.18
CA ALA A 53 -8.85 14.79 19.94
C ALA A 53 -8.67 16.07 19.11
N MET A 54 -7.54 16.19 18.39
CA MET A 54 -7.28 17.31 17.47
C MET A 54 -8.34 17.35 16.36
N ALA A 55 -8.68 16.20 15.75
CA ALA A 55 -9.73 16.11 14.74
C ALA A 55 -11.08 16.64 15.21
N HIS A 56 -11.43 16.39 16.48
CA HIS A 56 -12.71 16.84 17.05
C HIS A 56 -12.67 18.29 17.55
N ASN A 57 -11.54 18.74 18.10
CA ASN A 57 -11.44 20.04 18.78
C ASN A 57 -10.92 21.16 17.88
N ASP A 58 -10.03 20.84 16.93
CA ASP A 58 -9.49 21.79 15.94
C ASP A 58 -9.28 21.13 14.59
N PRO A 59 -10.35 20.74 13.88
CA PRO A 59 -10.26 20.12 12.57
C PRO A 59 -9.52 20.99 11.56
N LYS A 60 -9.59 22.33 11.69
CA LYS A 60 -8.89 23.25 10.80
C LYS A 60 -7.37 23.14 10.91
N ALA A 61 -6.84 22.97 12.13
CA ALA A 61 -5.41 22.76 12.33
C ALA A 61 -4.98 21.39 11.77
N LEU A 62 -5.79 20.34 11.97
CA LEU A 62 -5.52 19.04 11.40
C LEU A 62 -5.53 19.06 9.86
N HIS A 63 -6.51 19.71 9.24
CA HIS A 63 -6.53 19.89 7.78
C HIS A 63 -5.26 20.56 7.26
N ARG A 64 -4.81 21.66 7.91
CA ARG A 64 -3.53 22.32 7.52
C ARG A 64 -2.33 21.37 7.61
N LEU A 65 -2.25 20.53 8.67
CA LEU A 65 -1.19 19.55 8.81
C LEU A 65 -1.26 18.49 7.69
N LEU A 66 -2.46 18.00 7.37
CA LEU A 66 -2.67 17.02 6.31
C LEU A 66 -2.35 17.59 4.92
N GLU A 67 -2.67 18.85 4.67
CA GLU A 67 -2.29 19.55 3.43
C GLU A 67 -0.78 19.64 3.27
N VAL A 68 -0.06 20.09 4.29
CA VAL A 68 1.41 20.17 4.28
C VAL A 68 2.04 18.77 4.06
N ASN A 69 1.53 17.76 4.75
CA ASN A 69 1.98 16.39 4.57
C ASN A 69 1.70 15.89 3.13
N THR A 70 0.56 16.25 2.56
CA THR A 70 0.21 15.87 1.19
C THR A 70 1.18 16.47 0.18
N ASP A 71 1.49 17.76 0.30
CA ASP A 71 2.48 18.43 -0.55
C ASP A 71 3.86 17.77 -0.43
N ALA A 72 4.26 17.45 0.81
CA ALA A 72 5.53 16.77 1.07
C ALA A 72 5.56 15.35 0.47
N VAL A 73 4.48 14.57 0.60
CA VAL A 73 4.37 13.21 0.03
C VAL A 73 4.42 13.26 -1.50
N ILE A 74 3.69 14.18 -2.14
CA ILE A 74 3.72 14.35 -3.59
C ILE A 74 5.14 14.66 -4.08
N ALA A 75 5.81 15.63 -3.46
CA ALA A 75 7.18 15.99 -3.82
C ALA A 75 8.18 14.85 -3.57
N TYR A 76 8.00 14.10 -2.49
CA TYR A 76 8.87 12.98 -2.13
C TYR A 76 8.72 11.78 -3.09
N LEU A 77 7.49 11.42 -3.45
CA LEU A 77 7.23 10.35 -4.42
C LEU A 77 7.67 10.74 -5.83
N ALA A 78 7.48 12.00 -6.25
CA ALA A 78 7.98 12.51 -7.52
C ALA A 78 9.52 12.41 -7.60
N ALA A 79 10.23 12.72 -6.50
CA ALA A 79 11.67 12.60 -6.43
C ALA A 79 12.14 11.14 -6.49
N GLN A 80 11.44 10.20 -5.83
CA GLN A 80 11.74 8.76 -5.93
C GLN A 80 11.53 8.22 -7.34
N ARG A 81 10.44 8.63 -8.00
CA ARG A 81 10.21 8.32 -9.43
C ARG A 81 11.35 8.83 -10.30
N ALA A 82 11.74 10.09 -10.16
CA ALA A 82 12.86 10.67 -10.89
C ALA A 82 14.20 9.98 -10.61
N ALA A 83 14.35 9.38 -9.43
CA ALA A 83 15.52 8.58 -9.06
C ALA A 83 15.48 7.14 -9.61
N GLY A 84 14.37 6.69 -10.21
CA GLY A 84 14.27 5.41 -10.90
C GLY A 84 13.28 4.41 -10.29
N ALA A 85 12.46 4.79 -9.30
CA ALA A 85 11.36 3.94 -8.84
C ALA A 85 10.37 3.69 -9.98
N GLN A 86 9.97 2.43 -10.15
CA GLN A 86 9.15 1.95 -11.27
C GLN A 86 7.67 1.82 -10.92
N ALA A 87 7.36 1.74 -9.63
CA ALA A 87 6.03 1.88 -9.07
C ALA A 87 6.12 2.73 -7.79
N LEU A 88 5.02 3.28 -7.35
CA LEU A 88 4.95 4.08 -6.13
C LEU A 88 3.84 3.54 -5.23
N GLN A 89 4.08 3.53 -3.92
CA GLN A 89 3.09 3.05 -2.94
C GLN A 89 2.91 4.05 -1.80
N VAL A 90 1.65 4.30 -1.44
CA VAL A 90 1.28 5.09 -0.26
C VAL A 90 0.68 4.17 0.79
N PHE A 91 1.26 4.17 1.99
CA PHE A 91 0.80 3.37 3.11
C PHE A 91 -0.09 4.19 4.05
N ASP A 92 -1.40 3.91 4.03
CA ASP A 92 -2.36 4.45 5.00
C ASP A 92 -2.57 3.46 6.16
N THR A 93 -1.48 3.14 6.84
CA THR A 93 -1.41 2.11 7.90
C THR A 93 -2.43 2.36 9.01
N TRP A 94 -2.72 3.62 9.32
CA TRP A 94 -3.61 4.01 10.40
C TRP A 94 -4.98 4.53 9.94
N GLY A 95 -5.32 4.40 8.65
CA GLY A 95 -6.64 4.76 8.12
C GLY A 95 -7.78 3.98 8.78
N GLY A 96 -7.56 2.69 9.04
CA GLY A 96 -8.55 1.82 9.67
C GLY A 96 -8.90 2.13 11.14
N VAL A 97 -8.18 3.04 11.81
CA VAL A 97 -8.56 3.49 13.16
C VAL A 97 -9.60 4.62 13.16
N LEU A 98 -9.91 5.15 11.97
CA LEU A 98 -10.90 6.21 11.78
C LEU A 98 -12.31 5.63 11.66
N SER A 99 -13.30 6.37 12.19
CA SER A 99 -14.68 6.11 11.82
C SER A 99 -14.93 6.42 10.35
N PRO A 100 -16.00 5.87 9.73
CA PRO A 100 -16.27 6.12 8.32
C PRO A 100 -16.36 7.61 7.94
N ALA A 101 -16.96 8.44 8.77
CA ALA A 101 -17.05 9.88 8.54
C ALA A 101 -15.66 10.52 8.59
N MET A 102 -14.86 10.19 9.61
CA MET A 102 -13.50 10.72 9.77
C MET A 102 -12.57 10.24 8.65
N TYR A 103 -12.70 9.01 8.17
CA TYR A 103 -11.90 8.52 7.06
C TYR A 103 -12.15 9.34 5.79
N ARG A 104 -13.42 9.59 5.48
CA ARG A 104 -13.81 10.42 4.33
C ARG A 104 -13.44 11.89 4.47
N GLU A 105 -13.23 12.37 5.69
CA GLU A 105 -12.80 13.74 5.94
C GLU A 105 -11.28 13.88 6.02
N PHE A 106 -10.59 13.01 6.75
CA PHE A 106 -9.18 13.20 7.11
C PHE A 106 -8.17 12.27 6.41
N SER A 107 -8.60 11.25 5.64
CA SER A 107 -7.69 10.40 4.89
C SER A 107 -7.99 10.38 3.39
N LEU A 108 -9.15 9.92 2.98
CA LEU A 108 -9.51 9.68 1.59
C LEU A 108 -9.27 10.89 0.65
N PRO A 109 -9.64 12.15 1.00
CA PRO A 109 -9.46 13.29 0.11
C PRO A 109 -7.99 13.59 -0.19
N TYR A 110 -7.11 13.33 0.77
CA TYR A 110 -5.66 13.54 0.64
C TYR A 110 -5.00 12.45 -0.19
N LEU A 111 -5.45 11.20 -0.07
CA LEU A 111 -5.06 10.10 -0.97
C LEU A 111 -5.49 10.38 -2.41
N ALA A 112 -6.72 10.83 -2.61
CA ALA A 112 -7.23 11.22 -3.91
C ALA A 112 -6.45 12.41 -4.51
N ARG A 113 -6.05 13.38 -3.67
CA ARG A 113 -5.21 14.50 -4.09
C ARG A 113 -3.83 14.03 -4.55
N ILE A 114 -3.20 13.11 -3.82
CA ILE A 114 -1.92 12.52 -4.24
C ILE A 114 -2.08 11.82 -5.59
N ALA A 115 -3.09 10.99 -5.77
CA ALA A 115 -3.32 10.26 -7.01
C ALA A 115 -3.53 11.17 -8.23
N ARG A 116 -4.16 12.33 -8.03
CA ARG A 116 -4.45 13.34 -9.06
C ARG A 116 -3.25 14.23 -9.39
N GLU A 117 -2.52 14.70 -8.36
CA GLU A 117 -1.50 15.75 -8.51
C GLU A 117 -0.08 15.24 -8.68
N LEU A 118 0.18 13.98 -8.27
CA LEU A 118 1.48 13.36 -8.44
C LEU A 118 1.79 13.13 -9.92
N GLU A 119 2.82 13.81 -10.43
CA GLU A 119 3.31 13.61 -11.79
C GLU A 119 3.92 12.22 -11.96
N ARG A 120 3.30 11.39 -12.77
CA ARG A 120 3.65 9.97 -12.94
C ARG A 120 3.97 9.55 -14.38
N GLY A 121 4.04 10.52 -15.29
CA GLY A 121 4.18 10.26 -16.74
C GLY A 121 2.83 9.96 -17.40
N ALA A 122 2.87 9.57 -18.66
CA ALA A 122 1.68 9.31 -19.47
C ALA A 122 1.83 8.04 -20.31
N GLY A 123 0.72 7.47 -20.77
CA GLY A 123 0.68 6.27 -21.59
C GLY A 123 1.39 5.09 -20.93
N ASP A 124 2.04 4.26 -21.73
CA ASP A 124 2.76 3.06 -21.27
C ASP A 124 3.97 3.37 -20.37
N GLY A 125 4.44 4.63 -20.34
CA GLY A 125 5.49 5.11 -19.46
C GLY A 125 5.00 5.67 -18.12
N ARG A 126 3.71 5.55 -17.82
CA ARG A 126 3.14 6.02 -16.56
C ARG A 126 3.55 5.12 -15.40
N THR A 127 4.14 5.71 -14.36
CA THR A 127 4.50 4.99 -13.13
C THR A 127 3.24 4.70 -12.32
N PRO A 128 2.89 3.43 -12.07
CA PRO A 128 1.67 3.08 -11.33
C PRO A 128 1.76 3.52 -9.86
N LEU A 129 0.63 3.91 -9.31
CA LEU A 129 0.44 4.24 -7.90
C LEU A 129 -0.41 3.15 -7.24
N ILE A 130 0.09 2.65 -6.13
CA ILE A 130 -0.59 1.70 -5.26
C ILE A 130 -1.01 2.43 -3.99
N LEU A 131 -2.28 2.39 -3.61
CA LEU A 131 -2.76 2.86 -2.32
C LEU A 131 -3.03 1.65 -1.41
N PHE A 132 -2.35 1.58 -0.29
CA PHE A 132 -2.57 0.54 0.72
C PHE A 132 -3.19 1.14 1.98
N GLY A 133 -4.20 0.47 2.53
CA GLY A 133 -4.75 0.82 3.84
C GLY A 133 -5.08 -0.41 4.65
N ARG A 134 -4.60 -0.44 5.89
CA ARG A 134 -4.96 -1.49 6.84
C ARG A 134 -6.36 -1.24 7.40
N GLY A 135 -7.24 -2.25 7.34
CA GLY A 135 -8.63 -2.14 7.78
C GLY A 135 -9.51 -1.28 6.86
N ASN A 136 -9.06 -1.01 5.64
CA ASN A 136 -9.74 -0.13 4.69
C ASN A 136 -10.69 -0.86 3.73
N GLY A 137 -11.00 -2.13 3.98
CA GLY A 137 -11.88 -2.94 3.11
C GLY A 137 -13.20 -2.26 2.76
N ASN A 138 -13.78 -1.53 3.72
CA ASN A 138 -15.04 -0.79 3.52
C ASN A 138 -14.94 0.41 2.54
N TYR A 139 -13.73 0.84 2.20
CA TYR A 139 -13.49 2.04 1.37
C TYR A 139 -12.87 1.71 0.01
N LEU A 140 -12.68 0.42 -0.33
CA LEU A 140 -12.03 0.01 -1.57
C LEU A 140 -12.73 0.55 -2.82
N GLY A 141 -14.07 0.64 -2.81
CA GLY A 141 -14.83 1.25 -3.89
C GLY A 141 -14.48 2.73 -4.09
N GLU A 142 -14.42 3.50 -2.99
CA GLU A 142 -14.06 4.93 -3.00
C GLU A 142 -12.58 5.14 -3.34
N LEU A 143 -11.70 4.25 -2.86
CA LEU A 143 -10.28 4.27 -3.20
C LEU A 143 -10.04 3.96 -4.68
N ALA A 144 -10.81 3.06 -5.28
CA ALA A 144 -10.71 2.75 -6.71
C ALA A 144 -11.09 3.95 -7.61
N ASP A 145 -11.86 4.92 -7.07
CA ASP A 145 -12.25 6.14 -7.78
C ASP A 145 -11.22 7.27 -7.66
N THR A 146 -10.14 7.07 -6.88
CA THR A 146 -9.11 8.11 -6.67
C THR A 146 -8.20 8.34 -7.88
N GLY A 147 -8.12 7.38 -8.81
CA GLY A 147 -7.19 7.40 -9.94
C GLY A 147 -5.86 6.70 -9.67
N ALA A 148 -5.75 5.91 -8.59
CA ALA A 148 -4.67 4.94 -8.41
C ALA A 148 -4.85 3.75 -9.35
N GLU A 149 -3.75 3.12 -9.78
CA GLU A 149 -3.79 1.95 -10.67
C GLU A 149 -3.96 0.64 -9.91
N ALA A 150 -3.58 0.61 -8.62
CA ALA A 150 -3.78 -0.58 -7.79
C ALA A 150 -4.10 -0.23 -6.33
N LEU A 151 -4.77 -1.15 -5.65
CA LEU A 151 -5.05 -1.07 -4.22
C LEU A 151 -4.39 -2.25 -3.50
N GLY A 152 -3.66 -1.94 -2.43
CA GLY A 152 -3.20 -2.94 -1.48
C GLY A 152 -4.33 -3.32 -0.52
N VAL A 153 -4.57 -4.61 -0.38
CA VAL A 153 -5.61 -5.20 0.45
C VAL A 153 -4.95 -5.97 1.59
N ASP A 154 -5.42 -5.79 2.81
CA ASP A 154 -4.98 -6.59 3.94
C ASP A 154 -5.75 -7.94 4.01
N TRP A 155 -5.34 -8.81 4.94
CA TRP A 155 -5.91 -10.16 5.09
C TRP A 155 -7.33 -10.19 5.70
N LEU A 156 -7.89 -9.04 6.04
CA LEU A 156 -9.23 -8.96 6.65
C LEU A 156 -10.35 -9.02 5.60
N MET A 157 -10.01 -9.04 4.33
CA MET A 157 -10.96 -9.10 3.23
C MET A 157 -10.54 -10.14 2.18
N ASP A 158 -11.50 -10.88 1.66
CA ASP A 158 -11.29 -11.79 0.53
C ASP A 158 -11.02 -11.01 -0.75
N LEU A 159 -10.03 -11.44 -1.57
CA LEU A 159 -9.66 -10.73 -2.80
C LEU A 159 -10.77 -10.75 -3.87
N ASN A 160 -11.59 -11.80 -3.90
CA ASN A 160 -12.72 -11.82 -4.83
C ASN A 160 -13.80 -10.81 -4.43
N GLU A 161 -14.05 -10.64 -3.13
CA GLU A 161 -14.96 -9.57 -2.66
C GLU A 161 -14.36 -8.18 -2.92
N ALA A 162 -13.06 -8.00 -2.71
CA ALA A 162 -12.36 -6.77 -3.07
C ALA A 162 -12.50 -6.46 -4.57
N ALA A 163 -12.35 -7.46 -5.43
CA ALA A 163 -12.53 -7.31 -6.88
C ALA A 163 -13.97 -6.93 -7.27
N LYS A 164 -14.97 -7.49 -6.59
CA LYS A 164 -16.38 -7.10 -6.80
C LYS A 164 -16.64 -5.67 -6.40
N VAL A 165 -16.15 -5.26 -5.22
CA VAL A 165 -16.33 -3.89 -4.70
C VAL A 165 -15.64 -2.86 -5.58
N THR A 166 -14.44 -3.15 -6.07
CA THR A 166 -13.72 -2.25 -6.98
C THR A 166 -14.24 -2.30 -8.42
N GLY A 167 -15.06 -3.30 -8.75
CA GLY A 167 -15.60 -3.49 -10.11
C GLY A 167 -14.53 -3.79 -11.15
N GLY A 168 -13.37 -4.31 -10.74
CA GLY A 168 -12.23 -4.59 -11.62
C GLY A 168 -11.58 -3.33 -12.22
N ARG A 169 -11.83 -2.15 -11.67
CA ARG A 169 -11.31 -0.86 -12.17
C ARG A 169 -9.82 -0.66 -11.87
N VAL A 170 -9.28 -1.40 -10.92
CA VAL A 170 -7.90 -1.29 -10.42
C VAL A 170 -7.32 -2.68 -10.19
N GLY A 171 -5.99 -2.81 -10.26
CA GLY A 171 -5.29 -4.00 -9.80
C GLY A 171 -5.39 -4.15 -8.27
N LEU A 172 -5.27 -5.39 -7.78
CA LEU A 172 -5.23 -5.66 -6.35
C LEU A 172 -3.87 -6.25 -5.95
N GLN A 173 -3.30 -5.73 -4.86
CA GLN A 173 -2.06 -6.25 -4.26
C GLN A 173 -2.37 -6.83 -2.87
N GLY A 174 -1.94 -8.04 -2.65
CA GLY A 174 -2.11 -8.71 -1.34
C GLY A 174 -2.40 -10.19 -1.51
N ASN A 175 -2.94 -10.85 -0.49
CA ASN A 175 -3.25 -10.30 0.84
C ASN A 175 -3.06 -11.38 1.91
N LEU A 176 -2.00 -12.17 1.78
CA LEU A 176 -1.72 -13.25 2.74
C LEU A 176 -1.49 -12.66 4.14
N ASP A 177 -2.11 -13.28 5.16
CA ASP A 177 -1.82 -12.94 6.55
C ASP A 177 -0.33 -13.20 6.86
N PRO A 178 0.45 -12.18 7.26
CA PRO A 178 1.86 -12.37 7.57
C PRO A 178 2.12 -13.43 8.64
N THR A 179 1.18 -13.65 9.56
CA THR A 179 1.33 -14.64 10.63
C THR A 179 1.39 -16.09 10.14
N VAL A 180 1.01 -16.34 8.89
CA VAL A 180 1.20 -17.65 8.23
C VAL A 180 2.68 -18.04 8.19
N LEU A 181 3.60 -17.06 8.16
CA LEU A 181 5.04 -17.33 8.18
C LEU A 181 5.57 -17.90 9.49
N TYR A 182 4.77 -17.94 10.54
CA TYR A 182 5.08 -18.71 11.76
C TYR A 182 4.71 -20.21 11.63
N GLY A 183 3.96 -20.57 10.59
CA GLY A 183 3.52 -21.92 10.34
C GLY A 183 4.58 -22.81 9.68
N ALA A 184 4.34 -24.12 9.65
CA ALA A 184 5.18 -25.06 8.91
C ALA A 184 5.10 -24.82 7.39
N PRO A 185 6.14 -25.20 6.61
CA PRO A 185 6.19 -24.98 5.15
C PRO A 185 4.93 -25.45 4.41
N ASP A 186 4.34 -26.57 4.77
CA ASP A 186 3.12 -27.05 4.11
C ASP A 186 1.88 -26.21 4.42
N ALA A 187 1.83 -25.57 5.59
CA ALA A 187 0.79 -24.62 5.92
C ALA A 187 0.95 -23.35 5.08
N ILE A 188 2.19 -22.85 4.94
CA ILE A 188 2.50 -21.68 4.10
C ILE A 188 2.05 -21.94 2.65
N ARG A 189 2.43 -23.07 2.07
CA ARG A 189 2.03 -23.45 0.70
C ARG A 189 0.52 -23.51 0.52
N ARG A 190 -0.19 -24.08 1.50
CA ARG A 190 -1.66 -24.17 1.46
C ARG A 190 -2.31 -22.79 1.45
N GLU A 191 -1.87 -21.90 2.34
CA GLU A 191 -2.43 -20.55 2.45
C GLU A 191 -2.08 -19.67 1.22
N VAL A 192 -0.89 -19.81 0.65
CA VAL A 192 -0.51 -19.17 -0.62
C VAL A 192 -1.49 -19.57 -1.73
N ARG A 193 -1.76 -20.87 -1.87
CA ARG A 193 -2.72 -21.38 -2.88
C ARG A 193 -4.12 -20.84 -2.63
N ALA A 194 -4.57 -20.81 -1.37
CA ALA A 194 -5.88 -20.29 -1.02
C ALA A 194 -6.05 -18.81 -1.43
N VAL A 195 -5.03 -17.97 -1.21
CA VAL A 195 -5.04 -16.58 -1.68
C VAL A 195 -5.09 -16.49 -3.20
N LEU A 196 -4.25 -17.26 -3.91
CA LEU A 196 -4.23 -17.27 -5.38
C LEU A 196 -5.56 -17.78 -5.95
N ASP A 197 -6.16 -18.79 -5.35
CA ASP A 197 -7.45 -19.34 -5.75
C ASP A 197 -8.62 -18.38 -5.45
N SER A 198 -8.51 -17.55 -4.41
CA SER A 198 -9.55 -16.56 -4.09
C SER A 198 -9.65 -15.43 -5.12
N TYR A 199 -8.60 -15.20 -5.92
CA TYR A 199 -8.58 -14.19 -6.98
C TYR A 199 -8.76 -14.80 -8.38
N ARG A 200 -9.81 -15.60 -8.55
CA ARG A 200 -10.16 -16.21 -9.84
C ARG A 200 -11.43 -15.60 -10.44
N ASP A 201 -11.55 -15.69 -11.76
CA ASP A 201 -12.81 -15.34 -12.41
C ASP A 201 -13.91 -16.39 -12.12
N GLY A 202 -15.16 -16.08 -12.47
CA GLY A 202 -16.28 -16.99 -12.22
C GLY A 202 -16.20 -18.34 -12.98
N ASN A 203 -15.25 -18.50 -13.91
CA ASN A 203 -14.99 -19.70 -14.69
C ASN A 203 -13.75 -20.46 -14.20
N GLY A 204 -13.13 -20.00 -13.09
CA GLY A 204 -11.92 -20.61 -12.51
C GLY A 204 -10.61 -20.18 -13.18
N GLY A 205 -10.67 -19.24 -14.16
CA GLY A 205 -9.48 -18.64 -14.76
C GLY A 205 -8.80 -17.64 -13.84
N SER A 206 -7.49 -17.41 -14.04
CA SER A 206 -6.76 -16.35 -13.36
C SER A 206 -7.29 -14.98 -13.78
N ARG A 207 -7.56 -14.09 -12.81
CA ARG A 207 -7.81 -12.68 -13.10
C ARG A 207 -6.50 -11.96 -13.34
N GLU A 208 -6.47 -11.11 -14.34
CA GLU A 208 -5.38 -10.15 -14.50
C GLU A 208 -5.40 -9.07 -13.41
N GLY A 209 -4.25 -8.47 -13.14
CA GLY A 209 -4.14 -7.36 -12.19
C GLY A 209 -3.98 -7.77 -10.72
N HIS A 210 -3.55 -9.01 -10.44
CA HIS A 210 -3.13 -9.42 -9.10
C HIS A 210 -1.62 -9.31 -8.92
N VAL A 211 -1.21 -8.62 -7.87
CA VAL A 211 0.16 -8.63 -7.36
C VAL A 211 0.14 -9.34 -6.02
N PHE A 212 0.61 -10.60 -5.99
CA PHE A 212 0.67 -11.34 -4.73
C PHE A 212 1.58 -10.62 -3.73
N ASN A 213 1.10 -10.45 -2.52
CA ASN A 213 1.86 -9.86 -1.41
C ASN A 213 1.30 -10.35 -0.08
N LEU A 214 2.06 -10.12 0.99
CA LEU A 214 1.52 -10.15 2.34
C LEU A 214 0.55 -8.97 2.54
N GLY A 215 -0.48 -9.17 3.35
CA GLY A 215 -1.44 -8.13 3.69
C GLY A 215 -0.89 -7.04 4.63
N HIS A 216 0.34 -7.18 5.12
CA HIS A 216 1.09 -6.21 5.91
C HIS A 216 2.58 -6.60 5.96
N GLY A 217 3.40 -5.78 6.63
CA GLY A 217 4.80 -6.10 6.88
C GLY A 217 5.00 -7.31 7.79
N MET A 218 6.17 -7.92 7.68
CA MET A 218 6.61 -9.05 8.51
C MET A 218 7.13 -8.58 9.86
N SER A 219 7.07 -9.45 10.86
CA SER A 219 7.76 -9.26 12.13
C SER A 219 9.23 -9.67 12.03
N PRO A 220 10.14 -9.02 12.79
CA PRO A 220 11.58 -9.29 12.73
C PRO A 220 12.00 -10.71 13.16
N ASP A 221 11.13 -11.41 13.86
CA ASP A 221 11.32 -12.76 14.39
C ASP A 221 10.79 -13.87 13.46
N MET A 222 10.24 -13.51 12.29
CA MET A 222 9.82 -14.48 11.28
C MET A 222 11.04 -15.07 10.56
N ASP A 223 10.97 -16.39 10.29
CA ASP A 223 12.04 -17.13 9.63
C ASP A 223 12.16 -16.73 8.15
N PRO A 224 13.32 -16.27 7.68
CA PRO A 224 13.55 -15.94 6.27
C PRO A 224 13.34 -17.14 5.33
N ASP A 225 13.63 -18.38 5.76
CA ASP A 225 13.45 -19.57 4.94
C ASP A 225 11.95 -19.83 4.65
N HIS A 226 11.06 -19.40 5.54
CA HIS A 226 9.62 -19.44 5.29
C HIS A 226 9.17 -18.45 4.22
N VAL A 227 9.86 -17.32 4.07
CA VAL A 227 9.64 -16.39 2.97
C VAL A 227 10.06 -17.02 1.64
N ALA A 228 11.18 -17.75 1.61
CA ALA A 228 11.60 -18.48 0.41
C ALA A 228 10.53 -19.50 -0.01
N VAL A 229 10.00 -20.30 0.93
CA VAL A 229 8.90 -21.25 0.69
C VAL A 229 7.67 -20.55 0.08
N LEU A 230 7.31 -19.36 0.60
CA LEU A 230 6.20 -18.57 0.08
C LEU A 230 6.44 -18.17 -1.37
N VAL A 231 7.61 -17.58 -1.67
CA VAL A 231 7.95 -17.10 -3.02
C VAL A 231 7.99 -18.26 -4.02
N GLU A 232 8.63 -19.36 -3.67
CA GLU A 232 8.69 -20.59 -4.49
C GLU A 232 7.28 -21.08 -4.83
N GLU A 233 6.39 -21.14 -3.84
CA GLU A 233 5.02 -21.62 -4.04
C GLU A 233 4.20 -20.67 -4.91
N VAL A 234 4.33 -19.35 -4.74
CA VAL A 234 3.67 -18.36 -5.59
C VAL A 234 4.07 -18.60 -7.04
N HIS A 235 5.36 -18.72 -7.34
CA HIS A 235 5.85 -18.95 -8.70
C HIS A 235 5.38 -20.30 -9.27
N ALA A 236 5.50 -21.38 -8.50
CA ALA A 236 5.13 -22.71 -8.96
C ALA A 236 3.62 -22.88 -9.21
N TYR A 237 2.79 -22.20 -8.42
CA TYR A 237 1.33 -22.29 -8.52
C TYR A 237 0.75 -21.33 -9.56
N SER A 238 1.33 -20.16 -9.73
CA SER A 238 0.89 -19.17 -10.73
C SER A 238 1.26 -19.55 -12.17
N ALA A 239 2.23 -20.46 -12.37
CA ALA A 239 2.65 -20.94 -13.67
C ALA A 239 1.71 -22.03 -14.27
N ARG A 240 0.66 -22.45 -13.54
CA ARG A 240 -0.34 -23.44 -13.96
C ARG A 240 -1.55 -22.78 -14.59
#